data_aea090273bae84ad890f546e0397bf2a
#
_entry.id   aea090273bae84ad890f546e0397bf2a
#
_cell.length_a   1.000
_cell.length_b   1.000
_cell.length_c   1.000
_cell.angle_alpha   90.00
_cell.angle_beta   90.00
_cell.angle_gamma   90.00
#
_symmetry.space_group_name_H-M   'P 1'
#
loop_
_entity.id
_entity.type
_entity.pdbx_description
1 polymer ?
#
loop_
_entity_poly.entity_id
_entity_poly.type
_entity_poly.pdbx_seq_one_letter_code
_entity_poly.pdbx_strand_id
1 'polypeptide(L)'
;MTRMTPLLERNQQFAATYTPLALGPAAAKMVIVTCLDHRVDPAIILGLQLGDAPVIRNAGGRVTQPVIEDIAYLAYLAEHVFASQGPPATLFEVAVIHHTQCGTGFLADPTFRHRAAAATGVPEQVLEATAVADPHTTVKTDAERLLTSPLLSPKVSVSGHVYDIATGRLATTVEAQYP
;
A
#
# COMPACT_ATOMS: atom_id res chain seq x y z
N MET A 1 -20.46 -23.26 12.97
CA MET A 1 -19.43 -22.26 13.30
C MET A 1 -19.08 -21.47 12.04
N THR A 2 -18.97 -20.15 12.13
CA THR A 2 -18.49 -19.32 11.01
C THR A 2 -16.96 -19.37 10.94
N ARG A 3 -16.39 -19.00 9.78
CA ARG A 3 -14.92 -18.91 9.64
C ARG A 3 -14.31 -17.80 10.52
N MET A 4 -15.12 -16.87 11.01
CA MET A 4 -14.70 -15.80 11.93
C MET A 4 -14.53 -16.29 13.39
N THR A 5 -15.22 -17.35 13.80
CA THR A 5 -15.20 -17.81 15.20
C THR A 5 -13.78 -17.95 15.77
N PRO A 6 -12.84 -18.67 15.14
CA PRO A 6 -11.47 -18.79 15.66
C PRO A 6 -10.68 -17.48 15.62
N LEU A 7 -11.03 -16.56 14.72
CA LEU A 7 -10.38 -15.24 14.65
C LEU A 7 -10.85 -14.33 15.79
N LEU A 8 -12.13 -14.41 16.16
CA LEU A 8 -12.66 -13.69 17.32
C LEU A 8 -12.02 -14.20 18.64
N GLU A 9 -11.78 -15.48 18.77
CA GLU A 9 -11.06 -16.04 19.93
C GLU A 9 -9.63 -15.49 20.03
N ARG A 10 -8.89 -15.40 18.91
CA ARG A 10 -7.57 -14.76 18.86
C ARG A 10 -7.64 -13.27 19.21
N ASN A 11 -8.69 -12.58 18.75
CA ASN A 11 -8.89 -11.15 19.08
C ASN A 11 -9.15 -10.96 20.59
N GLN A 12 -9.90 -11.85 21.24
CA GLN A 12 -10.08 -11.81 22.70
C GLN A 12 -8.74 -11.94 23.45
N GLN A 13 -7.84 -12.83 22.98
CA GLN A 13 -6.50 -12.95 23.55
C GLN A 13 -5.66 -11.68 23.36
N PHE A 14 -5.71 -11.10 22.16
CA PHE A 14 -5.05 -9.82 21.89
C PHE A 14 -5.60 -8.71 22.78
N ALA A 15 -6.94 -8.59 22.89
CA ALA A 15 -7.59 -7.55 23.67
C ALA A 15 -7.26 -7.60 25.19
N ALA A 16 -6.93 -8.78 25.71
CA ALA A 16 -6.56 -8.95 27.12
C ALA A 16 -5.26 -8.22 27.53
N THR A 17 -4.38 -7.95 26.56
CA THR A 17 -3.08 -7.28 26.77
C THR A 17 -2.95 -5.98 25.99
N TYR A 18 -4.01 -5.57 25.28
CA TYR A 18 -3.98 -4.39 24.42
C TYR A 18 -3.93 -3.10 25.23
N THR A 19 -3.02 -2.22 24.87
CA THR A 19 -2.96 -0.84 25.36
C THR A 19 -3.44 0.09 24.25
N PRO A 20 -4.46 0.93 24.50
CA PRO A 20 -4.97 1.85 23.50
C PRO A 20 -3.92 2.83 22.99
N LEU A 21 -3.86 3.01 21.68
CA LEU A 21 -3.03 4.02 21.03
C LEU A 21 -3.86 5.30 20.85
N ALA A 22 -3.29 6.44 21.19
CA ALA A 22 -3.91 7.73 20.89
C ALA A 22 -3.88 7.98 19.37
N LEU A 23 -4.89 8.69 18.86
CA LEU A 23 -4.88 9.18 17.49
C LEU A 23 -3.73 10.21 17.35
N GLY A 24 -2.86 9.97 16.38
CA GLY A 24 -1.67 10.80 16.16
C GLY A 24 -0.94 10.43 14.88
N PRO A 25 0.22 11.05 14.62
CA PRO A 25 1.04 10.71 13.46
C PRO A 25 1.59 9.29 13.59
N ALA A 26 1.77 8.62 12.45
CA ALA A 26 2.40 7.32 12.37
C ALA A 26 3.85 7.37 12.88
N ALA A 27 4.24 6.43 13.75
CA ALA A 27 5.54 6.45 14.44
C ALA A 27 6.73 6.37 13.47
N ALA A 28 6.61 5.55 12.40
CA ALA A 28 7.64 5.41 11.37
C ALA A 28 7.66 6.56 10.35
N LYS A 29 6.70 7.49 10.40
CA LYS A 29 6.50 8.54 9.39
C LYS A 29 6.46 7.99 7.96
N MET A 30 5.75 6.89 7.79
CA MET A 30 5.59 6.20 6.51
C MET A 30 4.12 5.91 6.23
N VAL A 31 3.78 5.81 4.95
CA VAL A 31 2.54 5.22 4.43
C VAL A 31 2.95 4.11 3.47
N ILE A 32 2.36 2.93 3.60
CA ILE A 32 2.69 1.79 2.74
C ILE A 32 1.53 1.53 1.79
N VAL A 33 1.84 1.42 0.50
CA VAL A 33 0.90 0.97 -0.54
C VAL A 33 1.37 -0.38 -1.05
N THR A 34 0.56 -1.43 -0.91
CA THR A 34 0.97 -2.79 -1.32
C THR A 34 -0.20 -3.67 -1.75
N CYS A 35 0.12 -4.86 -2.23
CA CYS A 35 -0.87 -5.83 -2.69
C CYS A 35 -1.71 -6.40 -1.53
N LEU A 36 -2.96 -6.75 -1.84
CA LEU A 36 -3.86 -7.49 -0.93
C LEU A 36 -3.47 -8.98 -0.78
N ASP A 37 -2.45 -9.46 -1.49
CA ASP A 37 -1.95 -10.83 -1.40
C ASP A 37 -1.57 -11.16 0.05
N HIS A 38 -2.12 -12.26 0.58
CA HIS A 38 -1.94 -12.68 1.97
C HIS A 38 -0.49 -13.05 2.33
N ARG A 39 0.40 -13.22 1.32
CA ARG A 39 1.84 -13.52 1.50
C ARG A 39 2.68 -12.26 1.70
N VAL A 40 2.11 -11.06 1.47
CA VAL A 40 2.81 -9.76 1.58
C VAL A 40 2.16 -8.88 2.64
N ASP A 41 2.11 -9.35 3.86
CA ASP A 41 1.64 -8.55 4.97
C ASP A 41 2.77 -7.66 5.51
N PRO A 42 2.67 -6.32 5.42
CA PRO A 42 3.72 -5.41 5.86
C PRO A 42 4.08 -5.55 7.35
N ALA A 43 3.13 -5.91 8.20
CA ALA A 43 3.42 -6.14 9.61
C ALA A 43 4.40 -7.31 9.80
N ILE A 44 4.31 -8.32 8.93
CA ILE A 44 5.20 -9.49 8.98
C ILE A 44 6.51 -9.23 8.26
N ILE A 45 6.45 -8.75 6.99
CA ILE A 45 7.66 -8.66 6.15
C ILE A 45 8.58 -7.49 6.53
N LEU A 46 8.04 -6.44 7.19
CA LEU A 46 8.79 -5.26 7.64
C LEU A 46 8.89 -5.17 9.17
N GLY A 47 8.23 -6.07 9.91
CA GLY A 47 8.21 -6.05 11.36
C GLY A 47 7.46 -4.86 11.96
N LEU A 48 6.47 -4.31 11.25
CA LEU A 48 5.71 -3.17 11.75
C LEU A 48 4.87 -3.53 12.97
N GLN A 49 4.85 -2.62 13.91
CA GLN A 49 3.98 -2.67 15.09
C GLN A 49 2.73 -1.82 14.88
N LEU A 50 1.75 -2.02 15.73
CA LEU A 50 0.54 -1.20 15.73
C LEU A 50 0.91 0.28 15.97
N GLY A 51 0.48 1.17 15.06
CA GLY A 51 0.78 2.60 15.13
C GLY A 51 1.99 3.05 14.31
N ASP A 52 2.77 2.12 13.72
CA ASP A 52 3.96 2.49 12.95
C ASP A 52 3.63 3.16 11.63
N ALA A 53 2.70 2.60 10.85
CA ALA A 53 2.38 3.13 9.52
C ALA A 53 0.94 2.78 9.10
N PRO A 54 0.20 3.69 8.45
CA PRO A 54 -0.97 3.34 7.66
C PRO A 54 -0.58 2.42 6.49
N VAL A 55 -1.43 1.42 6.21
CA VAL A 55 -1.22 0.47 5.12
C VAL A 55 -2.44 0.47 4.20
N ILE A 56 -2.25 0.87 2.95
CA ILE A 56 -3.25 0.81 1.89
C ILE A 56 -3.00 -0.46 1.07
N ARG A 57 -4.02 -1.31 0.92
CA ARG A 57 -3.90 -2.58 0.19
C ARG A 57 -5.00 -2.72 -0.85
N ASN A 58 -4.59 -3.00 -2.09
CA ASN A 58 -5.50 -3.31 -3.19
C ASN A 58 -4.94 -4.42 -4.09
N ALA A 59 -5.71 -4.84 -5.09
CA ALA A 59 -5.23 -5.81 -6.06
C ALA A 59 -4.02 -5.26 -6.83
N GLY A 60 -2.90 -5.97 -6.75
CA GLY A 60 -1.63 -5.59 -7.36
C GLY A 60 -0.82 -4.54 -6.60
N GLY A 61 -1.34 -3.94 -5.52
CA GLY A 61 -0.66 -2.84 -4.82
C GLY A 61 -0.55 -1.57 -5.65
N ARG A 62 -1.50 -1.35 -6.57
CA ARG A 62 -1.44 -0.31 -7.59
C ARG A 62 -1.80 1.07 -7.01
N VAL A 63 -1.09 2.09 -7.46
CA VAL A 63 -1.42 3.48 -7.18
C VAL A 63 -2.57 3.91 -8.09
N THR A 64 -3.79 3.78 -7.58
CA THR A 64 -5.03 4.22 -8.26
C THR A 64 -5.41 5.63 -7.80
N GLN A 65 -6.38 6.26 -8.48
CA GLN A 65 -6.88 7.57 -8.07
C GLN A 65 -7.36 7.60 -6.60
N PRO A 66 -8.14 6.64 -6.09
CA PRO A 66 -8.49 6.58 -4.67
C PRO A 66 -7.29 6.50 -3.73
N VAL A 67 -6.23 5.77 -4.10
CA VAL A 67 -4.99 5.71 -3.30
C VAL A 67 -4.30 7.08 -3.21
N ILE A 68 -4.27 7.83 -4.31
CA ILE A 68 -3.73 9.19 -4.32
C ILE A 68 -4.55 10.12 -3.40
N GLU A 69 -5.86 10.01 -3.45
CA GLU A 69 -6.80 10.77 -2.61
C GLU A 69 -6.61 10.44 -1.12
N ASP A 70 -6.47 9.17 -0.78
CA ASP A 70 -6.17 8.73 0.60
C ASP A 70 -4.83 9.32 1.10
N ILE A 71 -3.78 9.30 0.26
CA ILE A 71 -2.47 9.86 0.60
C ILE A 71 -2.57 11.39 0.79
N ALA A 72 -3.30 12.09 -0.08
CA ALA A 72 -3.52 13.53 0.05
C ALA A 72 -4.23 13.88 1.36
N TYR A 73 -5.24 13.08 1.75
CA TYR A 73 -5.94 13.24 3.02
C TYR A 73 -5.02 12.97 4.23
N LEU A 74 -4.20 11.93 4.18
CA LEU A 74 -3.22 11.65 5.24
C LEU A 74 -2.19 12.77 5.37
N ALA A 75 -1.75 13.37 4.26
CA ALA A 75 -0.86 14.52 4.27
C ALA A 75 -1.52 15.74 4.94
N TYR A 76 -2.79 16.00 4.64
CA TYR A 76 -3.58 17.05 5.29
C TYR A 76 -3.66 16.84 6.81
N LEU A 77 -3.97 15.61 7.25
CA LEU A 77 -4.01 15.29 8.69
C LEU A 77 -2.66 15.51 9.36
N ALA A 78 -1.57 15.05 8.73
CA ALA A 78 -0.22 15.18 9.28
C ALA A 78 0.20 16.65 9.40
N GLU A 79 -0.18 17.49 8.43
CA GLU A 79 0.21 18.90 8.39
C GLU A 79 -0.66 19.81 9.28
N HIS A 80 -1.96 19.54 9.36
CA HIS A 80 -2.92 20.47 9.98
C HIS A 80 -3.54 20.00 11.28
N VAL A 81 -3.54 18.68 11.52
CA VAL A 81 -4.16 18.11 12.73
C VAL A 81 -3.13 17.61 13.73
N PHE A 82 -2.07 16.95 13.24
CA PHE A 82 -1.08 16.33 14.10
C PHE A 82 0.20 17.16 14.32
N ALA A 83 0.34 18.27 13.63
CA ALA A 83 1.48 19.20 13.80
C ALA A 83 1.31 20.03 15.06
N SER A 84 1.97 19.63 16.15
CA SER A 84 1.88 20.31 17.45
C SER A 84 2.72 21.60 17.55
N GLN A 85 3.70 21.81 16.66
CA GLN A 85 4.66 22.93 16.68
C GLN A 85 4.72 23.71 15.36
N GLY A 86 3.63 23.76 14.62
CA GLY A 86 3.57 24.36 13.28
C GLY A 86 3.85 23.34 12.16
N PRO A 87 3.66 23.75 10.88
CA PRO A 87 3.76 22.84 9.75
C PRO A 87 5.19 22.28 9.63
N PRO A 88 5.36 20.93 9.62
CA PRO A 88 6.69 20.32 9.48
C PRO A 88 7.28 20.58 8.08
N ALA A 89 8.60 20.56 7.98
CA ALA A 89 9.30 20.69 6.69
C ALA A 89 9.05 19.47 5.79
N THR A 90 8.92 18.30 6.39
CA THR A 90 8.60 17.02 5.73
C THR A 90 7.47 16.33 6.50
N LEU A 91 6.60 15.59 5.80
CA LEU A 91 5.49 14.87 6.42
C LEU A 91 5.82 13.39 6.64
N PHE A 92 5.83 12.62 5.58
CA PHE A 92 6.11 11.19 5.59
C PHE A 92 6.61 10.73 4.22
N GLU A 93 7.08 9.50 4.17
CA GLU A 93 7.41 8.80 2.94
C GLU A 93 6.28 7.83 2.57
N VAL A 94 5.92 7.76 1.28
CA VAL A 94 5.06 6.71 0.72
C VAL A 94 5.94 5.63 0.11
N ALA A 95 5.94 4.44 0.70
CA ALA A 95 6.60 3.28 0.14
C ALA A 95 5.62 2.45 -0.68
N VAL A 96 5.78 2.44 -2.01
CA VAL A 96 5.03 1.56 -2.92
C VAL A 96 5.75 0.23 -2.99
N ILE A 97 5.10 -0.86 -2.58
CA ILE A 97 5.70 -2.19 -2.54
C ILE A 97 4.93 -3.14 -3.44
N HIS A 98 5.53 -3.52 -4.56
CA HIS A 98 5.06 -4.61 -5.40
C HIS A 98 5.75 -5.93 -5.02
N HIS A 99 5.32 -7.05 -5.60
CA HIS A 99 5.93 -8.33 -5.29
C HIS A 99 5.98 -9.27 -6.51
N THR A 100 6.94 -10.18 -6.49
CA THR A 100 7.03 -11.24 -7.49
C THR A 100 5.87 -12.22 -7.36
N GLN A 101 5.52 -12.94 -8.43
CA GLN A 101 4.44 -13.94 -8.45
C GLN A 101 3.08 -13.37 -8.01
N CYS A 102 2.79 -12.12 -8.36
CA CYS A 102 1.51 -11.49 -8.05
C CYS A 102 0.37 -12.16 -8.85
N GLY A 103 -0.74 -12.46 -8.16
CA GLY A 103 -1.92 -13.04 -8.82
C GLY A 103 -2.53 -12.14 -9.90
N THR A 104 -2.35 -10.82 -9.81
CA THR A 104 -2.80 -9.89 -10.86
C THR A 104 -1.92 -9.95 -12.11
N GLY A 105 -0.78 -10.63 -12.08
CA GLY A 105 0.04 -10.90 -13.26
C GLY A 105 -0.70 -11.68 -14.34
N PHE A 106 -1.66 -12.54 -13.98
CA PHE A 106 -2.52 -13.23 -14.95
C PHE A 106 -3.35 -12.26 -15.81
N LEU A 107 -3.65 -11.07 -15.33
CA LEU A 107 -4.40 -10.05 -16.07
C LEU A 107 -3.60 -9.42 -17.22
N ALA A 108 -2.30 -9.66 -17.31
CA ALA A 108 -1.49 -9.27 -18.46
C ALA A 108 -1.82 -10.06 -19.73
N ASP A 109 -2.33 -11.30 -19.58
CA ASP A 109 -2.83 -12.10 -20.69
C ASP A 109 -4.21 -11.59 -21.12
N PRO A 110 -4.38 -11.11 -22.38
CA PRO A 110 -5.67 -10.59 -22.87
C PRO A 110 -6.79 -11.62 -22.82
N THR A 111 -6.48 -12.90 -23.09
CA THR A 111 -7.48 -13.97 -23.09
C THR A 111 -7.98 -14.26 -21.68
N PHE A 112 -7.06 -14.30 -20.71
CA PHE A 112 -7.43 -14.43 -19.30
C PHE A 112 -8.24 -13.22 -18.83
N ARG A 113 -7.78 -12.01 -19.15
CA ARG A 113 -8.42 -10.75 -18.78
C ARG A 113 -9.84 -10.63 -19.32
N HIS A 114 -10.04 -10.97 -20.60
CA HIS A 114 -11.37 -11.00 -21.22
C HIS A 114 -12.33 -11.95 -20.49
N ARG A 115 -11.89 -13.17 -20.19
CA ARG A 115 -12.70 -14.15 -19.43
C ARG A 115 -13.00 -13.66 -18.02
N ALA A 116 -12.03 -13.04 -17.35
CA ALA A 116 -12.22 -12.48 -16.03
C ALA A 116 -13.24 -11.33 -16.04
N ALA A 117 -13.17 -10.43 -17.02
CA ALA A 117 -14.14 -9.36 -17.20
C ALA A 117 -15.56 -9.90 -17.41
N ALA A 118 -15.71 -10.87 -18.28
CA ALA A 118 -17.01 -11.50 -18.55
C ALA A 118 -17.59 -12.21 -17.31
N ALA A 119 -16.74 -12.84 -16.50
CA ALA A 119 -17.17 -13.58 -15.31
C ALA A 119 -17.48 -12.68 -14.10
N THR A 120 -16.78 -11.55 -13.96
CA THR A 120 -16.88 -10.68 -12.79
C THR A 120 -17.74 -9.44 -13.02
N GLY A 121 -17.97 -9.05 -14.25
CA GLY A 121 -18.60 -7.79 -14.64
C GLY A 121 -17.67 -6.56 -14.48
N VAL A 122 -16.42 -6.76 -14.07
CA VAL A 122 -15.43 -5.66 -13.97
C VAL A 122 -14.98 -5.27 -15.38
N PRO A 123 -14.98 -3.98 -15.75
CA PRO A 123 -14.52 -3.55 -17.07
C PRO A 123 -13.09 -4.00 -17.37
N GLU A 124 -12.85 -4.49 -18.59
CA GLU A 124 -11.54 -5.04 -18.98
C GLU A 124 -10.39 -4.05 -18.80
N GLN A 125 -10.63 -2.75 -19.07
CA GLN A 125 -9.65 -1.67 -18.84
C GLN A 125 -9.25 -1.52 -17.36
N VAL A 126 -10.19 -1.75 -16.43
CA VAL A 126 -9.90 -1.71 -14.98
C VAL A 126 -9.02 -2.90 -14.61
N LEU A 127 -9.32 -4.09 -15.13
CA LEU A 127 -8.49 -5.28 -14.91
C LEU A 127 -7.09 -5.11 -15.51
N GLU A 128 -6.99 -4.52 -16.69
CA GLU A 128 -5.70 -4.21 -17.34
C GLU A 128 -4.86 -3.25 -16.49
N ALA A 129 -5.46 -2.18 -16.01
CA ALA A 129 -4.79 -1.21 -15.13
C ALA A 129 -4.34 -1.83 -13.80
N THR A 130 -4.93 -2.95 -13.39
CA THR A 130 -4.58 -3.69 -12.16
C THR A 130 -3.42 -4.67 -12.37
N ALA A 131 -3.11 -5.04 -13.63
CA ALA A 131 -2.11 -6.04 -13.94
C ALA A 131 -0.70 -5.67 -13.44
N VAL A 132 -0.02 -6.64 -12.82
CA VAL A 132 1.40 -6.57 -12.43
C VAL A 132 2.12 -7.71 -13.13
N ALA A 133 2.48 -7.51 -14.39
CA ALA A 133 3.22 -8.50 -15.18
C ALA A 133 4.71 -8.55 -14.78
N ASP A 134 5.30 -7.37 -14.61
CA ASP A 134 6.66 -7.18 -14.08
C ASP A 134 6.60 -6.17 -12.92
N PRO A 135 6.84 -6.63 -11.67
CA PRO A 135 6.75 -5.76 -10.50
C PRO A 135 7.80 -4.63 -10.51
N HIS A 136 8.97 -4.82 -11.13
CA HIS A 136 10.01 -3.79 -11.21
C HIS A 136 9.61 -2.65 -12.14
N THR A 137 8.91 -2.94 -13.22
CA THR A 137 8.38 -1.92 -14.14
C THR A 137 7.16 -1.23 -13.54
N THR A 138 6.22 -2.00 -13.00
CA THR A 138 4.96 -1.42 -12.50
C THR A 138 5.17 -0.57 -11.25
N VAL A 139 6.12 -0.90 -10.36
CA VAL A 139 6.43 -0.07 -9.18
C VAL A 139 7.00 1.30 -9.58
N LYS A 140 7.81 1.37 -10.65
CA LYS A 140 8.31 2.65 -11.19
C LYS A 140 7.16 3.51 -11.72
N THR A 141 6.28 2.91 -12.51
CA THR A 141 5.09 3.60 -13.04
C THR A 141 4.20 4.13 -11.93
N ASP A 142 4.00 3.37 -10.87
CA ASP A 142 3.14 3.76 -9.76
C ASP A 142 3.80 4.82 -8.86
N ALA A 143 5.11 4.75 -8.64
CA ALA A 143 5.86 5.81 -7.96
C ALA A 143 5.82 7.13 -8.76
N GLU A 144 6.04 7.07 -10.08
CA GLU A 144 5.95 8.24 -10.97
C GLU A 144 4.54 8.84 -10.97
N ARG A 145 3.50 8.01 -10.96
CA ARG A 145 2.11 8.47 -10.89
C ARG A 145 1.83 9.28 -9.62
N LEU A 146 2.41 8.91 -8.48
CA LEU A 146 2.33 9.70 -7.25
C LEU A 146 3.10 11.00 -7.41
N LEU A 147 4.38 10.94 -7.80
CA LEU A 147 5.28 12.08 -7.91
C LEU A 147 4.76 13.17 -8.85
N THR A 148 4.06 12.77 -9.92
CA THR A 148 3.50 13.70 -10.91
C THR A 148 2.07 14.14 -10.58
N SER A 149 1.48 13.62 -9.51
CA SER A 149 0.12 13.98 -9.12
C SER A 149 0.05 15.39 -8.51
N PRO A 150 -0.85 16.26 -8.99
CA PRO A 150 -1.04 17.57 -8.38
C PRO A 150 -1.65 17.52 -6.98
N LEU A 151 -2.14 16.35 -6.55
CA LEU A 151 -2.69 16.14 -5.21
C LEU A 151 -1.62 15.74 -4.19
N LEU A 152 -0.42 15.35 -4.64
CA LEU A 152 0.66 15.00 -3.72
C LEU A 152 1.28 16.26 -3.11
N SER A 153 1.34 16.31 -1.77
CA SER A 153 2.04 17.39 -1.07
C SER A 153 3.54 17.37 -1.41
N PRO A 154 4.18 18.51 -1.71
CA PRO A 154 5.62 18.58 -1.94
C PRO A 154 6.46 18.22 -0.71
N LYS A 155 5.83 17.98 0.45
CA LYS A 155 6.46 17.53 1.69
C LYS A 155 6.41 16.01 1.87
N VAL A 156 5.84 15.29 0.92
CA VAL A 156 5.75 13.82 0.90
C VAL A 156 6.76 13.28 -0.09
N SER A 157 7.65 12.39 0.37
CA SER A 157 8.53 11.66 -0.53
C SER A 157 7.91 10.33 -0.95
N VAL A 158 8.35 9.79 -2.08
CA VAL A 158 7.87 8.51 -2.63
C VAL A 158 9.07 7.62 -2.94
N SER A 159 9.00 6.37 -2.51
CA SER A 159 9.93 5.31 -2.87
C SER A 159 9.21 4.10 -3.46
N GLY A 160 9.93 3.25 -4.19
CA GLY A 160 9.40 2.05 -4.82
C GLY A 160 10.24 0.82 -4.53
N HIS A 161 9.60 -0.27 -4.12
CA HIS A 161 10.26 -1.49 -3.70
C HIS A 161 9.60 -2.71 -4.31
N VAL A 162 10.37 -3.79 -4.47
CA VAL A 162 9.87 -5.10 -4.89
C VAL A 162 10.21 -6.16 -3.86
N TYR A 163 9.19 -6.82 -3.36
CA TYR A 163 9.31 -7.96 -2.45
C TYR A 163 9.36 -9.25 -3.25
N ASP A 164 10.40 -10.03 -3.05
CA ASP A 164 10.55 -11.34 -3.67
C ASP A 164 9.94 -12.43 -2.77
N ILE A 165 8.84 -13.00 -3.23
CA ILE A 165 8.11 -14.08 -2.53
C ILE A 165 8.98 -15.32 -2.29
N ALA A 166 9.93 -15.61 -3.19
CA ALA A 166 10.75 -16.81 -3.07
C ALA A 166 11.84 -16.70 -2.01
N THR A 167 12.35 -15.48 -1.78
CA THR A 167 13.49 -15.26 -0.88
C THR A 167 13.11 -14.48 0.39
N GLY A 168 11.93 -13.84 0.42
CA GLY A 168 11.51 -12.95 1.50
C GLY A 168 12.28 -11.63 1.53
N ARG A 169 13.00 -11.27 0.47
CA ARG A 169 13.80 -10.04 0.41
C ARG A 169 13.02 -8.90 -0.22
N LEU A 170 13.19 -7.72 0.35
CA LEU A 170 12.73 -6.45 -0.22
C LEU A 170 13.91 -5.74 -0.87
N ALA A 171 13.77 -5.33 -2.13
CA ALA A 171 14.77 -4.58 -2.88
C ALA A 171 14.22 -3.23 -3.30
N THR A 172 15.00 -2.17 -3.14
CA THR A 172 14.66 -0.83 -3.63
C THR A 172 14.81 -0.77 -5.15
N THR A 173 13.80 -0.27 -5.83
CA THR A 173 13.74 -0.07 -7.28
C THR A 173 13.67 1.40 -7.65
N VAL A 174 13.04 2.21 -6.78
CA VAL A 174 12.99 3.67 -6.87
C VAL A 174 13.41 4.22 -5.53
N GLU A 175 14.52 4.97 -5.51
CA GLU A 175 14.98 5.66 -4.31
C GLU A 175 13.98 6.75 -3.91
N ALA A 176 13.93 7.06 -2.60
CA ALA A 176 13.01 8.07 -2.08
C ALA A 176 13.30 9.45 -2.69
N GLN A 177 12.29 10.07 -3.26
CA GLN A 177 12.38 11.40 -3.88
C GLN A 177 11.10 12.20 -3.67
N TYR A 178 11.22 13.52 -3.73
CA TYR A 178 10.10 14.44 -3.64
C TYR A 178 9.58 14.82 -5.05
N PRO A 179 8.32 15.28 -5.19
CA PRO A 179 7.77 15.80 -6.42
C PRO A 179 8.58 16.97 -7.00
#